data_407099b1b4f9f59dadd08b4fbea351f8
#
_entry.id   407099b1b4f9f59dadd08b4fbea351f8
#
_cell.length_a   1.000
_cell.length_b   1.000
_cell.length_c   1.000
_cell.angle_alpha   90.00
_cell.angle_beta   90.00
_cell.angle_gamma   90.00
#
_symmetry.space_group_name_H-M   'P 1'
#
loop_
_entity.id
_entity.type
_entity.pdbx_description
1 polymer ?
#
loop_
_entity_poly.entity_id
_entity_poly.type
_entity_poly.pdbx_seq_one_letter_code
_entity_poly.pdbx_strand_id
1 'polypeptide(L)'
;NDLRFLASGPRSGLGELLLPENEPGSSIMPGKINPTQIEALTMVCIQVMGNHTAITISGSQGHFELNTYKPIIIYNNLQSINLLSDSIDSFTIHCLKGIKINKKRIDKNLNNSLMLVTSLNKYLGYDKTAKIAKKAFKENLSLKEAAKKLKLISEKDFDKIVDPKKMV
;
A
#
# COMPACT_ATOMS: atom_id res chain seq x y z
N ASN A 1 7.24 1.27 0.38
CA ASN A 1 6.32 2.28 -0.20
C ASN A 1 4.85 1.92 0.05
N ASP A 2 4.44 0.66 -0.09
CA ASP A 2 3.03 0.25 0.02
C ASP A 2 2.44 0.53 1.40
N LEU A 3 3.19 0.30 2.47
CA LEU A 3 2.73 0.65 3.82
C LEU A 3 2.43 2.15 3.96
N ARG A 4 3.30 3.00 3.40
CA ARG A 4 3.12 4.45 3.39
C ARG A 4 1.87 4.85 2.58
N PHE A 5 1.66 4.21 1.44
CA PHE A 5 0.51 4.46 0.58
C PHE A 5 -0.80 4.02 1.23
N LEU A 6 -0.85 2.81 1.81
CA LEU A 6 -2.02 2.29 2.53
C LEU A 6 -2.35 3.12 3.79
N ALA A 7 -1.35 3.74 4.41
CA ALA A 7 -1.55 4.62 5.57
C ALA A 7 -1.86 6.08 5.21
N SER A 8 -1.90 6.43 3.92
CA SER A 8 -2.15 7.80 3.47
C SER A 8 -3.51 8.32 3.93
N GLY A 9 -3.54 9.57 4.33
CA GLY A 9 -4.78 10.20 4.80
C GLY A 9 -4.51 11.07 6.04
N PRO A 10 -5.34 11.00 7.07
CA PRO A 10 -6.31 9.95 7.47
C PRO A 10 -7.66 10.00 6.76
N ARG A 11 -8.08 11.12 6.18
CA ARG A 11 -9.40 11.27 5.56
C ARG A 11 -9.37 11.33 4.04
N SER A 12 -8.33 11.96 3.46
CA SER A 12 -8.20 12.22 2.02
C SER A 12 -7.36 11.20 1.26
N GLY A 13 -6.89 10.14 1.94
CA GLY A 13 -6.12 9.06 1.35
C GLY A 13 -6.80 7.71 1.51
N LEU A 14 -6.04 6.63 1.34
CA LEU A 14 -6.54 5.27 1.55
C LEU A 14 -6.92 5.04 3.00
N GLY A 15 -6.02 5.34 3.94
CA GLY A 15 -6.30 5.27 5.37
C GLY A 15 -6.66 3.87 5.87
N GLU A 16 -6.17 2.82 5.21
CA GLU A 16 -6.45 1.42 5.55
C GLU A 16 -5.54 0.90 6.67
N LEU A 17 -4.35 1.50 6.80
CA LEU A 17 -3.43 1.26 7.90
C LEU A 17 -3.33 2.50 8.80
N LEU A 18 -3.15 2.24 10.09
CA LEU A 18 -2.85 3.25 11.10
C LEU A 18 -1.44 3.01 11.60
N LEU A 19 -0.56 4.00 11.40
CA LEU A 19 0.81 3.96 11.85
C LEU A 19 0.91 4.43 13.31
N PRO A 20 1.91 3.93 14.07
CA PRO A 20 2.18 4.46 15.41
C PRO A 20 2.62 5.93 15.31
N GLU A 21 2.19 6.69 16.31
CA GLU A 21 2.54 8.10 16.47
C GLU A 21 3.79 8.20 17.34
N ASN A 22 4.97 8.33 16.71
CA ASN A 22 6.26 8.34 17.42
C ASN A 22 6.70 9.76 17.82
N GLU A 23 6.21 10.78 17.09
CA GLU A 23 6.64 12.17 17.23
C GLU A 23 5.57 13.12 16.71
N PRO A 24 5.58 14.39 17.15
CA PRO A 24 4.71 15.42 16.57
C PRO A 24 4.99 15.55 15.07
N GLY A 25 3.97 15.37 14.24
CA GLY A 25 4.13 15.37 12.78
C GLY A 25 4.40 16.76 12.17
N SER A 26 4.08 17.83 12.88
CA SER A 26 4.26 19.21 12.42
C SER A 26 4.07 20.20 13.54
N SER A 27 4.81 21.30 13.52
CA SER A 27 4.63 22.44 14.43
C SER A 27 3.41 23.31 14.07
N ILE A 28 2.93 23.24 12.83
CA ILE A 28 1.83 24.06 12.31
C ILE A 28 0.54 23.28 12.04
N MET A 29 0.57 21.96 12.01
CA MET A 29 -0.62 21.14 11.79
C MET A 29 -0.84 20.18 12.96
N PRO A 30 -1.68 20.53 13.94
CA PRO A 30 -2.01 19.65 15.06
C PRO A 30 -2.61 18.33 14.58
N GLY A 31 -2.16 17.21 15.14
CA GLY A 31 -2.67 15.88 14.79
C GLY A 31 -2.15 15.30 13.47
N LYS A 32 -1.14 15.93 12.84
CA LYS A 32 -0.47 15.34 11.68
C LYS A 32 0.45 14.21 12.15
N ILE A 33 0.33 13.04 11.51
CA ILE A 33 1.20 11.88 11.71
C ILE A 33 2.02 11.69 10.44
N ASN A 34 3.35 11.72 10.55
CA ASN A 34 4.26 11.46 9.45
C ASN A 34 4.71 9.99 9.49
N PRO A 35 4.88 9.33 8.34
CA PRO A 35 5.41 7.97 8.25
C PRO A 35 6.95 7.95 8.31
N THR A 36 7.54 8.64 9.30
CA THR A 36 8.99 8.93 9.37
C THR A 36 9.87 7.69 9.34
N GLN A 37 9.47 6.61 9.99
CA GLN A 37 10.23 5.37 9.99
C GLN A 37 10.24 4.70 8.61
N ILE A 38 9.13 4.76 7.88
CA ILE A 38 9.04 4.25 6.50
C ILE A 38 9.88 5.12 5.57
N GLU A 39 9.84 6.44 5.75
CA GLU A 39 10.60 7.40 4.95
C GLU A 39 12.12 7.21 5.20
N ALA A 40 12.54 7.05 6.44
CA ALA A 40 13.92 6.78 6.81
C ALA A 40 14.45 5.48 6.16
N LEU A 41 13.72 4.37 6.30
CA LEU A 41 14.09 3.12 5.65
C LEU A 41 14.14 3.24 4.12
N THR A 42 13.21 3.97 3.52
CA THR A 42 13.21 4.21 2.07
C THR A 42 14.44 5.01 1.63
N MET A 43 14.83 6.04 2.39
CA MET A 43 16.05 6.82 2.13
C MET A 43 17.31 5.95 2.25
N VAL A 44 17.38 5.07 3.24
CA VAL A 44 18.47 4.10 3.38
C VAL A 44 18.54 3.17 2.17
N CYS A 45 17.40 2.66 1.69
CA CYS A 45 17.37 1.83 0.48
C CYS A 45 17.95 2.57 -0.74
N ILE A 46 17.61 3.85 -0.91
CA ILE A 46 18.15 4.69 -2.00
C ILE A 46 19.67 4.83 -1.86
N GLN A 47 20.18 5.10 -0.64
CA GLN A 47 21.62 5.18 -0.39
C GLN A 47 22.33 3.88 -0.73
N VAL A 48 21.77 2.73 -0.37
CA VAL A 48 22.33 1.40 -0.67
C VAL A 48 22.38 1.16 -2.18
N MET A 49 21.37 1.57 -2.93
CA MET A 49 21.39 1.50 -4.40
C MET A 49 22.52 2.38 -5.00
N GLY A 50 22.74 3.56 -4.43
CA GLY A 50 23.86 4.43 -4.81
C GLY A 50 25.22 3.77 -4.49
N ASN A 51 25.38 3.20 -3.32
CA ASN A 51 26.58 2.47 -2.92
C ASN A 51 26.83 1.26 -3.82
N HIS A 52 25.78 0.53 -4.21
CA HIS A 52 25.88 -0.59 -5.14
C HIS A 52 26.42 -0.15 -6.50
N THR A 53 25.98 0.99 -7.01
CA THR A 53 26.50 1.56 -8.25
C THR A 53 28.00 1.87 -8.13
N ALA A 54 28.42 2.49 -7.02
CA ALA A 54 29.85 2.78 -6.77
C ALA A 54 30.68 1.48 -6.70
N ILE A 55 30.18 0.45 -6.03
CA ILE A 55 30.82 -0.88 -5.95
C ILE A 55 30.95 -1.50 -7.33
N THR A 56 29.89 -1.48 -8.14
CA THR A 56 29.87 -2.07 -9.48
C THR A 56 30.90 -1.42 -10.40
N ILE A 57 30.93 -0.07 -10.42
CA ILE A 57 31.90 0.68 -11.21
C ILE A 57 33.33 0.39 -10.74
N SER A 58 33.55 0.39 -9.42
CA SER A 58 34.86 0.08 -8.85
C SER A 58 35.31 -1.34 -9.16
N GLY A 59 34.38 -2.30 -9.16
CA GLY A 59 34.67 -3.70 -9.53
C GLY A 59 35.11 -3.88 -10.98
N SER A 60 34.69 -2.98 -11.89
CA SER A 60 35.04 -3.04 -13.31
C SER A 60 36.44 -2.50 -13.64
N GLN A 61 37.18 -1.92 -12.69
CA GLN A 61 38.41 -1.17 -12.93
C GLN A 61 39.71 -2.01 -12.80
N GLY A 62 39.64 -3.30 -12.67
CA GLY A 62 40.83 -4.13 -12.54
C GLY A 62 41.66 -4.25 -13.85
N HIS A 63 42.99 -4.18 -13.74
CA HIS A 63 43.94 -4.44 -14.82
C HIS A 63 44.96 -5.48 -14.37
N PHE A 64 45.31 -6.42 -15.22
CA PHE A 64 46.34 -7.45 -14.96
C PHE A 64 46.09 -8.18 -13.61
N GLU A 65 44.83 -8.55 -13.36
CA GLU A 65 44.38 -9.26 -12.15
C GLU A 65 44.53 -8.48 -10.83
N LEU A 66 44.77 -7.17 -10.91
CA LEU A 66 44.85 -6.28 -9.77
C LEU A 66 43.75 -5.21 -9.83
N ASN A 67 42.91 -5.15 -8.83
CA ASN A 67 41.95 -4.07 -8.61
C ASN A 67 42.38 -3.25 -7.39
N THR A 68 42.73 -2.00 -7.58
CA THR A 68 43.15 -1.07 -6.52
C THR A 68 41.99 -0.34 -5.82
N TYR A 69 40.76 -0.52 -6.31
CA TYR A 69 39.56 0.17 -5.76
C TYR A 69 38.90 -0.57 -4.58
N LYS A 70 39.57 -1.58 -4.02
CA LYS A 70 39.08 -2.33 -2.85
C LYS A 70 38.66 -1.45 -1.66
N PRO A 71 39.36 -0.35 -1.32
CA PRO A 71 38.94 0.51 -0.21
C PRO A 71 37.54 1.10 -0.37
N ILE A 72 37.17 1.58 -1.57
CA ILE A 72 35.83 2.13 -1.80
C ILE A 72 34.78 1.03 -1.86
N ILE A 73 35.12 -0.15 -2.38
CA ILE A 73 34.23 -1.32 -2.40
C ILE A 73 33.86 -1.73 -0.98
N ILE A 74 34.85 -1.92 -0.10
CA ILE A 74 34.58 -2.36 1.29
C ILE A 74 33.87 -1.28 2.08
N TYR A 75 34.24 -0.01 1.92
CA TYR A 75 33.59 1.12 2.59
C TYR A 75 32.10 1.17 2.28
N ASN A 76 31.72 1.19 1.00
CA ASN A 76 30.31 1.25 0.60
C ASN A 76 29.52 -0.01 1.01
N ASN A 77 30.20 -1.18 1.00
CA ASN A 77 29.56 -2.43 1.41
C ASN A 77 29.24 -2.42 2.91
N LEU A 78 30.23 -2.09 3.77
CA LEU A 78 30.02 -2.02 5.21
C LEU A 78 29.03 -0.92 5.61
N GLN A 79 29.09 0.25 4.95
CA GLN A 79 28.11 1.30 5.16
C GLN A 79 26.70 0.81 4.86
N SER A 80 26.51 0.11 3.74
CA SER A 80 25.19 -0.43 3.36
C SER A 80 24.66 -1.44 4.38
N ILE A 81 25.52 -2.33 4.87
CA ILE A 81 25.15 -3.32 5.90
C ILE A 81 24.70 -2.62 7.18
N ASN A 82 25.50 -1.68 7.68
CA ASN A 82 25.21 -0.97 8.93
C ASN A 82 23.92 -0.15 8.82
N LEU A 83 23.76 0.65 7.74
CA LEU A 83 22.56 1.44 7.53
C LEU A 83 21.30 0.59 7.43
N LEU A 84 21.35 -0.54 6.73
CA LEU A 84 20.21 -1.45 6.62
C LEU A 84 19.90 -2.09 7.96
N SER A 85 20.91 -2.60 8.69
CA SER A 85 20.70 -3.21 9.99
C SER A 85 20.01 -2.25 10.95
N ASP A 86 20.56 -1.06 11.14
CA ASP A 86 20.03 -0.07 12.07
C ASP A 86 18.63 0.40 11.69
N SER A 87 18.41 0.64 10.39
CA SER A 87 17.10 1.13 9.92
C SER A 87 16.01 0.06 9.96
N ILE A 88 16.34 -1.22 9.73
CA ILE A 88 15.39 -2.34 9.85
C ILE A 88 14.99 -2.53 11.31
N ASP A 89 15.93 -2.48 12.24
CA ASP A 89 15.64 -2.58 13.66
C ASP A 89 14.76 -1.43 14.15
N SER A 90 15.14 -0.19 13.80
CA SER A 90 14.34 0.99 14.13
C SER A 90 12.91 0.89 13.54
N PHE A 91 12.80 0.56 12.25
CA PHE A 91 11.52 0.38 11.59
C PHE A 91 10.66 -0.72 12.24
N THR A 92 11.27 -1.84 12.60
CA THR A 92 10.57 -2.95 13.25
C THR A 92 10.00 -2.55 14.60
N ILE A 93 10.81 -1.88 15.43
CA ILE A 93 10.43 -1.49 16.79
C ILE A 93 9.41 -0.35 16.77
N HIS A 94 9.69 0.71 16.01
CA HIS A 94 8.95 1.97 16.08
C HIS A 94 7.82 2.09 15.04
N CYS A 95 7.74 1.18 14.07
CA CYS A 95 6.67 1.18 13.07
C CYS A 95 5.95 -0.16 13.01
N LEU A 96 6.62 -1.23 12.57
CA LEU A 96 5.97 -2.48 12.21
C LEU A 96 5.17 -3.09 13.38
N LYS A 97 5.74 -3.12 14.59
CA LYS A 97 5.07 -3.64 15.79
C LYS A 97 3.84 -2.83 16.22
N GLY A 98 3.73 -1.58 15.78
CA GLY A 98 2.65 -0.67 16.15
C GLY A 98 1.59 -0.46 15.07
N ILE A 99 1.74 -1.04 13.89
CA ILE A 99 0.76 -0.92 12.80
C ILE A 99 -0.57 -1.56 13.20
N LYS A 100 -1.66 -0.83 12.96
CA LYS A 100 -3.03 -1.32 13.17
C LYS A 100 -3.82 -1.22 11.86
N ILE A 101 -4.76 -2.15 11.68
CA ILE A 101 -5.71 -2.09 10.57
C ILE A 101 -6.87 -1.16 10.90
N ASN A 102 -7.23 -0.31 9.95
CA ASN A 102 -8.46 0.49 10.00
C ASN A 102 -9.59 -0.30 9.33
N LYS A 103 -10.13 -1.28 10.08
CA LYS A 103 -11.17 -2.16 9.55
C LYS A 103 -12.36 -1.39 8.97
N LYS A 104 -12.81 -0.32 9.64
CA LYS A 104 -13.93 0.50 9.17
C LYS A 104 -13.66 1.09 7.78
N ARG A 105 -12.43 1.53 7.52
CA ARG A 105 -12.03 2.09 6.23
C ARG A 105 -11.95 1.02 5.16
N ILE A 106 -11.33 -0.11 5.50
CA ILE A 106 -11.22 -1.28 4.61
C ILE A 106 -12.62 -1.76 4.21
N ASP A 107 -13.52 -1.97 5.17
CA ASP A 107 -14.88 -2.41 4.90
C ASP A 107 -15.63 -1.41 4.01
N LYS A 108 -15.46 -0.11 4.24
CA LYS A 108 -16.03 0.94 3.39
C LYS A 108 -15.51 0.88 1.95
N ASN A 109 -14.19 0.79 1.79
CA ASN A 109 -13.55 0.74 0.47
C ASN A 109 -13.97 -0.54 -0.28
N LEU A 110 -13.98 -1.68 0.41
CA LEU A 110 -14.41 -2.95 -0.16
C LEU A 110 -15.86 -2.88 -0.64
N ASN A 111 -16.79 -2.42 0.19
CA ASN A 111 -18.22 -2.33 -0.17
C ASN A 111 -18.50 -1.31 -1.29
N ASN A 112 -17.63 -0.32 -1.48
CA ASN A 112 -17.72 0.63 -2.58
C ASN A 112 -17.09 0.10 -3.89
N SER A 113 -16.40 -1.04 -3.84
CA SER A 113 -15.76 -1.61 -5.02
C SER A 113 -16.79 -2.11 -6.04
N LEU A 114 -16.71 -1.60 -7.26
CA LEU A 114 -17.56 -2.07 -8.37
C LEU A 114 -17.20 -3.50 -8.80
N MET A 115 -16.03 -4.02 -8.43
CA MET A 115 -15.61 -5.39 -8.73
C MET A 115 -16.52 -6.45 -8.11
N LEU A 116 -17.17 -6.14 -7.00
CA LEU A 116 -18.10 -7.03 -6.32
C LEU A 116 -19.30 -7.43 -7.20
N VAL A 117 -19.61 -6.65 -8.22
CA VAL A 117 -20.70 -6.95 -9.17
C VAL A 117 -20.50 -8.26 -9.91
N THR A 118 -19.25 -8.73 -10.07
CA THR A 118 -18.94 -9.95 -10.80
C THR A 118 -19.61 -11.20 -10.22
N SER A 119 -19.87 -11.22 -8.92
CA SER A 119 -20.60 -12.31 -8.26
C SER A 119 -22.04 -12.49 -8.81
N LEU A 120 -22.64 -11.43 -9.35
CA LEU A 120 -23.96 -11.46 -9.95
C LEU A 120 -24.01 -12.08 -11.35
N ASN A 121 -22.87 -12.26 -12.02
CA ASN A 121 -22.81 -12.79 -13.40
C ASN A 121 -23.49 -14.15 -13.54
N LYS A 122 -23.30 -15.03 -12.57
CA LYS A 122 -23.90 -16.38 -12.57
C LYS A 122 -25.42 -16.38 -12.44
N TYR A 123 -26.00 -15.29 -11.91
CA TYR A 123 -27.42 -15.20 -11.61
C TYR A 123 -28.19 -14.33 -12.58
N LEU A 124 -27.59 -13.23 -13.03
CA LEU A 124 -28.25 -12.23 -13.88
C LEU A 124 -27.76 -12.24 -15.33
N GLY A 125 -26.60 -12.87 -15.58
CA GLY A 125 -25.87 -12.76 -16.84
C GLY A 125 -25.07 -11.46 -16.94
N TYR A 126 -24.09 -11.43 -17.86
CA TYR A 126 -23.14 -10.34 -18.02
C TYR A 126 -23.81 -8.97 -18.29
N ASP A 127 -24.77 -8.91 -19.22
CA ASP A 127 -25.37 -7.64 -19.66
C ASP A 127 -26.15 -6.93 -18.56
N LYS A 128 -26.91 -7.66 -17.76
CA LYS A 128 -27.65 -7.08 -16.62
C LYS A 128 -26.69 -6.65 -15.51
N THR A 129 -25.66 -7.45 -15.25
CA THR A 129 -24.61 -7.13 -14.28
C THR A 129 -23.82 -5.89 -14.68
N ALA A 130 -23.45 -5.78 -15.97
CA ALA A 130 -22.79 -4.60 -16.50
C ALA A 130 -23.67 -3.33 -16.40
N LYS A 131 -24.98 -3.45 -16.59
CA LYS A 131 -25.92 -2.32 -16.38
C LYS A 131 -25.91 -1.84 -14.93
N ILE A 132 -25.86 -2.76 -13.95
CA ILE A 132 -25.78 -2.40 -12.52
C ILE A 132 -24.49 -1.61 -12.26
N ALA A 133 -23.32 -2.13 -12.68
CA ALA A 133 -22.04 -1.46 -12.48
C ALA A 133 -21.98 -0.07 -13.13
N LYS A 134 -22.40 0.05 -14.40
CA LYS A 134 -22.44 1.32 -15.13
C LYS A 134 -23.36 2.35 -14.46
N LYS A 135 -24.52 1.91 -13.96
CA LYS A 135 -25.45 2.79 -13.25
C LYS A 135 -24.87 3.23 -11.89
N ALA A 136 -24.29 2.30 -11.15
CA ALA A 136 -23.64 2.60 -9.88
C ALA A 136 -22.56 3.66 -10.06
N PHE A 137 -21.68 3.50 -11.06
CA PHE A 137 -20.64 4.45 -11.37
C PHE A 137 -21.17 5.82 -11.79
N LYS A 138 -22.10 5.82 -12.77
CA LYS A 138 -22.64 7.08 -13.34
C LYS A 138 -23.41 7.94 -12.34
N GLU A 139 -24.16 7.30 -11.46
CA GLU A 139 -25.01 7.98 -10.46
C GLU A 139 -24.37 8.06 -9.07
N ASN A 140 -23.10 7.64 -8.92
CA ASN A 140 -22.39 7.57 -7.63
C ASN A 140 -23.18 6.83 -6.54
N LEU A 141 -23.72 5.66 -6.91
CA LEU A 141 -24.50 4.80 -6.05
C LEU A 141 -23.67 3.57 -5.64
N SER A 142 -24.05 2.94 -4.54
CA SER A 142 -23.62 1.57 -4.27
C SER A 142 -24.19 0.59 -5.30
N LEU A 143 -23.54 -0.56 -5.47
CA LEU A 143 -24.05 -1.62 -6.36
C LEU A 143 -25.46 -2.07 -5.94
N LYS A 144 -25.73 -2.14 -4.65
CA LYS A 144 -27.03 -2.51 -4.08
C LYS A 144 -28.13 -1.51 -4.47
N GLU A 145 -27.87 -0.22 -4.30
CA GLU A 145 -28.81 0.85 -4.68
C GLU A 145 -29.07 0.85 -6.19
N ALA A 146 -28.03 0.67 -7.00
CA ALA A 146 -28.15 0.59 -8.44
C ALA A 146 -28.99 -0.62 -8.88
N ALA A 147 -28.75 -1.78 -8.27
CA ALA A 147 -29.51 -3.02 -8.53
C ALA A 147 -30.99 -2.86 -8.16
N LYS A 148 -31.27 -2.22 -7.02
CA LYS A 148 -32.63 -1.89 -6.57
C LYS A 148 -33.35 -0.94 -7.53
N LYS A 149 -32.69 0.14 -7.92
CA LYS A 149 -33.26 1.11 -8.91
C LYS A 149 -33.58 0.46 -10.26
N LEU A 150 -32.75 -0.48 -10.69
CA LEU A 150 -32.98 -1.23 -11.92
C LEU A 150 -34.02 -2.36 -11.79
N LYS A 151 -34.47 -2.66 -10.56
CA LYS A 151 -35.40 -3.77 -10.26
C LYS A 151 -34.94 -5.13 -10.78
N LEU A 152 -33.63 -5.37 -10.82
CA LEU A 152 -33.04 -6.58 -11.40
C LEU A 152 -32.88 -7.73 -10.37
N ILE A 153 -32.82 -7.37 -9.09
CA ILE A 153 -32.66 -8.32 -7.98
C ILE A 153 -33.22 -7.74 -6.68
N SER A 154 -33.70 -8.60 -5.79
CA SER A 154 -34.13 -8.16 -4.47
C SER A 154 -32.93 -7.82 -3.59
N GLU A 155 -33.09 -6.94 -2.59
CA GLU A 155 -32.02 -6.60 -1.66
C GLU A 155 -31.54 -7.83 -0.87
N LYS A 156 -32.45 -8.72 -0.50
CA LYS A 156 -32.14 -9.95 0.22
C LYS A 156 -31.27 -10.92 -0.61
N ASP A 157 -31.61 -11.08 -1.88
CA ASP A 157 -30.84 -11.93 -2.78
C ASP A 157 -29.50 -11.30 -3.13
N PHE A 158 -29.46 -9.96 -3.28
CA PHE A 158 -28.22 -9.23 -3.47
C PHE A 158 -27.24 -9.50 -2.33
N ASP A 159 -27.66 -9.31 -1.07
CA ASP A 159 -26.81 -9.51 0.11
C ASP A 159 -26.34 -10.98 0.26
N LYS A 160 -27.14 -11.95 -0.20
CA LYS A 160 -26.77 -13.37 -0.18
C LYS A 160 -25.71 -13.72 -1.23
N ILE A 161 -25.78 -13.08 -2.39
CA ILE A 161 -24.93 -13.39 -3.55
C ILE A 161 -23.64 -12.57 -3.52
N VAL A 162 -23.73 -11.28 -3.24
CA VAL A 162 -22.60 -10.37 -3.21
C VAL A 162 -21.94 -10.42 -1.83
N ASP A 163 -21.18 -11.48 -1.62
CA ASP A 163 -20.41 -11.71 -0.41
C ASP A 163 -18.92 -11.76 -0.77
N PRO A 164 -18.13 -10.74 -0.40
CA PRO A 164 -16.71 -10.68 -0.73
C PRO A 164 -15.92 -11.92 -0.27
N LYS A 165 -16.34 -12.55 0.85
CA LYS A 165 -15.68 -13.76 1.37
C LYS A 165 -15.83 -14.98 0.47
N LYS A 166 -16.79 -14.96 -0.44
CA LYS A 166 -17.02 -16.06 -1.41
C LYS A 166 -16.36 -15.80 -2.76
N MET A 167 -15.66 -14.66 -2.89
CA MET A 167 -14.98 -14.26 -4.13
C MET A 167 -13.48 -14.55 -4.10
N VAL A 168 -12.95 -15.03 -2.99
CA VAL A 168 -11.55 -15.42 -2.75
C VAL A 168 -11.47 -16.88 -2.34
#